data_c224f87bd773b31a8f5a0823f30c266f
#
_entry.id   c224f87bd773b31a8f5a0823f30c266f
#
_cell.length_a   1.000
_cell.length_b   1.000
_cell.length_c   1.000
_cell.angle_alpha   90.00
_cell.angle_beta   90.00
_cell.angle_gamma   90.00
#
_symmetry.space_group_name_H-M   'P 1'
#
loop_
_entity.id
_entity.type
_entity.pdbx_description
1 polymer ?
#
loop_
_entity_poly.entity_id
_entity_poly.type
_entity_poly.pdbx_seq_one_letter_code
_entity_poly.pdbx_strand_id
1 'polypeptide(L)'
;MDDGIGKTIKLFLLWLGLFLALPIIGAIVGRFFTSPANYEILKWSQLLGYVLMIIIFFGKRFVELSFGHIERRMVRPAVGMSVLIAASQAFVLFSALSLLDVDLQFQGEELERRQRLVSGIAGILNACIFAPIGEEICFRGIILGGLLKTRCRTWIAILISALVFASFHGFGANFVTAMLFGILVGWLYWRTGSIIPGIIIHITNNSLTAIDISNQTNIFYLIILVVGLVLLAYGVWWFWKKAINDSATS
;
A
#
# COMPACT_ATOMS: atom_id res chain seq x y z
N MET A 1 -17.94 -19.77 15.27
CA MET A 1 -17.78 -18.34 14.97
C MET A 1 -16.38 -17.81 15.36
N ASP A 2 -15.68 -18.49 16.24
CA ASP A 2 -14.35 -18.08 16.74
C ASP A 2 -13.16 -18.39 15.81
N ASP A 3 -13.28 -19.39 14.91
CA ASP A 3 -12.16 -19.83 14.08
C ASP A 3 -11.68 -18.77 13.04
N GLY A 4 -12.57 -17.92 12.55
CA GLY A 4 -12.21 -16.93 11.53
C GLY A 4 -11.35 -15.78 12.06
N ILE A 5 -11.76 -15.19 13.19
CA ILE A 5 -11.02 -14.07 13.83
C ILE A 5 -9.72 -14.61 14.43
N GLY A 6 -9.75 -15.75 15.11
CA GLY A 6 -8.56 -16.39 15.66
C GLY A 6 -7.52 -16.70 14.59
N LYS A 7 -7.94 -17.20 13.42
CA LYS A 7 -7.05 -17.42 12.28
C LYS A 7 -6.46 -16.11 11.75
N THR A 8 -7.27 -15.07 11.63
CA THR A 8 -6.82 -13.75 11.17
C THR A 8 -5.75 -13.19 12.12
N ILE A 9 -5.97 -13.26 13.44
CA ILE A 9 -5.00 -12.80 14.45
C ILE A 9 -3.70 -13.61 14.34
N LYS A 10 -3.76 -14.94 14.24
CA LYS A 10 -2.56 -15.79 14.09
C LYS A 10 -1.77 -15.45 12.83
N LEU A 11 -2.43 -15.23 11.70
CA LEU A 11 -1.77 -14.84 10.45
C LEU A 11 -1.17 -13.43 10.54
N PHE A 12 -1.86 -12.49 11.19
CA PHE A 12 -1.32 -11.15 11.44
C PHE A 12 -0.08 -11.19 12.34
N LEU A 13 -0.09 -11.99 13.43
CA LEU A 13 1.07 -12.14 14.30
C LEU A 13 2.24 -12.81 13.59
N LEU A 14 1.97 -13.80 12.72
CA LEU A 14 3.00 -14.42 11.89
C LEU A 14 3.60 -13.38 10.92
N TRP A 15 2.75 -12.58 10.26
CA TRP A 15 3.20 -11.49 9.38
C TRP A 15 4.07 -10.49 10.15
N LEU A 16 3.59 -10.02 11.30
CA LEU A 16 4.30 -9.06 12.15
C LEU A 16 5.65 -9.61 12.62
N GLY A 17 5.71 -10.87 13.01
CA GLY A 17 6.94 -11.55 13.39
C GLY A 17 7.97 -11.58 12.25
N LEU A 18 7.55 -11.95 11.05
CA LEU A 18 8.42 -11.96 9.86
C LEU A 18 8.83 -10.54 9.43
N PHE A 19 7.90 -9.57 9.55
CA PHE A 19 8.14 -8.17 9.24
C PHE A 19 9.20 -7.55 10.14
N LEU A 20 9.23 -7.91 11.44
CA LEU A 20 10.13 -7.32 12.43
C LEU A 20 11.43 -8.11 12.64
N ALA A 21 11.42 -9.43 12.51
CA ALA A 21 12.53 -10.28 12.93
C ALA A 21 13.86 -9.94 12.25
N LEU A 22 13.87 -9.95 10.91
CA LEU A 22 15.11 -9.68 10.17
C LEU A 22 15.57 -8.23 10.23
N PRO A 23 14.70 -7.20 10.14
CA PRO A 23 15.10 -5.81 10.41
C PRO A 23 15.67 -5.61 11.81
N ILE A 24 15.13 -6.24 12.85
CA ILE A 24 15.70 -6.17 14.21
C ILE A 24 17.10 -6.78 14.24
N ILE A 25 17.29 -7.97 13.66
CA ILE A 25 18.59 -8.60 13.53
C ILE A 25 19.56 -7.68 12.76
N GLY A 26 19.12 -7.13 11.63
CA GLY A 26 19.92 -6.19 10.82
C GLY A 26 20.28 -4.93 11.60
N ALA A 27 19.37 -4.39 12.40
CA ALA A 27 19.63 -3.23 13.25
C ALA A 27 20.64 -3.54 14.37
N ILE A 28 20.56 -4.73 14.97
CA ILE A 28 21.54 -5.18 15.99
C ILE A 28 22.92 -5.37 15.37
N VAL A 29 23.01 -6.10 14.26
CA VAL A 29 24.29 -6.32 13.55
C VAL A 29 24.85 -4.99 13.04
N GLY A 30 24.02 -4.12 12.52
CA GLY A 30 24.42 -2.79 12.04
C GLY A 30 25.09 -1.92 13.08
N ARG A 31 24.85 -2.13 14.39
CA ARG A 31 25.54 -1.39 15.46
C ARG A 31 27.05 -1.61 15.52
N PHE A 32 27.55 -2.71 14.96
CA PHE A 32 28.97 -3.01 14.88
C PHE A 32 29.67 -2.36 13.67
N PHE A 33 28.90 -1.61 12.84
CA PHE A 33 29.41 -0.97 11.64
C PHE A 33 29.10 0.52 11.65
N THR A 34 29.93 1.31 10.98
CA THR A 34 29.71 2.75 10.77
C THR A 34 28.86 3.01 9.52
N SER A 35 28.28 4.20 9.41
CA SER A 35 27.61 4.63 8.18
C SER A 35 28.62 4.68 7.01
N PRO A 36 28.26 4.23 5.77
CA PRO A 36 26.93 3.81 5.34
C PRO A 36 26.60 2.32 5.55
N ALA A 37 27.57 1.49 5.96
CA ALA A 37 27.41 0.03 6.01
C ALA A 37 26.25 -0.42 6.93
N ASN A 38 26.03 0.27 8.05
CA ASN A 38 24.91 -0.03 8.97
C ASN A 38 23.53 0.12 8.30
N TYR A 39 23.34 1.12 7.45
CA TYR A 39 22.10 1.30 6.68
C TYR A 39 21.94 0.25 5.58
N GLU A 40 23.03 -0.15 4.92
CA GLU A 40 22.98 -1.22 3.92
C GLU A 40 22.57 -2.54 4.56
N ILE A 41 23.16 -2.92 5.70
CA ILE A 41 22.80 -4.14 6.44
C ILE A 41 21.30 -4.12 6.80
N LEU A 42 20.79 -2.99 7.27
CA LEU A 42 19.36 -2.84 7.61
C LEU A 42 18.47 -3.01 6.38
N LYS A 43 18.78 -2.35 5.27
CA LYS A 43 18.01 -2.42 4.02
C LYS A 43 17.95 -3.84 3.44
N TRP A 44 19.10 -4.53 3.40
CA TRP A 44 19.14 -5.91 2.90
C TRP A 44 18.43 -6.90 3.83
N SER A 45 18.51 -6.69 5.14
CA SER A 45 17.76 -7.52 6.09
C SER A 45 16.24 -7.31 5.98
N GLN A 46 15.78 -6.07 5.77
CA GLN A 46 14.38 -5.78 5.47
C GLN A 46 13.93 -6.44 4.17
N LEU A 47 14.72 -6.31 3.10
CA LEU A 47 14.42 -6.94 1.81
C LEU A 47 14.25 -8.45 1.95
N LEU A 48 15.19 -9.12 2.65
CA LEU A 48 15.10 -10.55 2.91
C LEU A 48 13.85 -10.90 3.71
N GLY A 49 13.49 -10.08 4.71
CA GLY A 49 12.27 -10.25 5.51
C GLY A 49 11.02 -10.23 4.64
N TYR A 50 10.88 -9.24 3.77
CA TYR A 50 9.76 -9.16 2.84
C TYR A 50 9.73 -10.34 1.86
N VAL A 51 10.87 -10.70 1.27
CA VAL A 51 10.94 -11.84 0.33
C VAL A 51 10.48 -13.14 1.00
N LEU A 52 10.99 -13.43 2.20
CA LEU A 52 10.58 -14.63 2.95
C LEU A 52 9.09 -14.60 3.30
N MET A 53 8.58 -13.45 3.73
CA MET A 53 7.17 -13.26 4.04
C MET A 53 6.29 -13.52 2.80
N ILE A 54 6.63 -12.95 1.65
CA ILE A 54 5.92 -13.14 0.39
C ILE A 54 5.91 -14.61 -0.02
N ILE A 55 7.07 -15.29 0.03
CA ILE A 55 7.19 -16.70 -0.28
C ILE A 55 6.32 -17.55 0.65
N ILE A 56 6.32 -17.28 1.96
CA ILE A 56 5.54 -18.02 2.94
C ILE A 56 4.04 -17.81 2.70
N PHE A 57 3.58 -16.55 2.56
CA PHE A 57 2.15 -16.28 2.48
C PHE A 57 1.52 -16.75 1.17
N PHE A 58 2.20 -16.60 0.04
CA PHE A 58 1.70 -17.14 -1.24
C PHE A 58 1.97 -18.63 -1.38
N GLY A 59 3.14 -19.14 -0.97
CA GLY A 59 3.48 -20.55 -1.07
C GLY A 59 2.60 -21.46 -0.20
N LYS A 60 2.21 -20.98 1.00
CA LYS A 60 1.24 -21.68 1.86
C LYS A 60 -0.22 -21.33 1.54
N ARG A 61 -0.48 -20.53 0.52
CA ARG A 61 -1.82 -20.06 0.12
C ARG A 61 -2.61 -19.44 1.28
N PHE A 62 -1.93 -18.74 2.18
CA PHE A 62 -2.58 -17.95 3.22
C PHE A 62 -3.31 -16.76 2.63
N VAL A 63 -2.75 -16.21 1.54
CA VAL A 63 -3.34 -15.18 0.70
C VAL A 63 -3.21 -15.64 -0.75
N GLU A 64 -4.27 -15.48 -1.53
CA GLU A 64 -4.28 -15.88 -2.94
C GLU A 64 -3.82 -14.73 -3.85
N LEU A 65 -2.92 -15.07 -4.78
CA LEU A 65 -2.50 -14.19 -5.85
C LEU A 65 -3.35 -14.50 -7.11
N SER A 66 -4.56 -13.97 -7.15
CA SER A 66 -5.49 -14.16 -8.26
C SER A 66 -6.16 -12.85 -8.63
N PHE A 67 -6.73 -12.76 -9.83
CA PHE A 67 -7.53 -11.62 -10.25
C PHE A 67 -8.97 -11.63 -9.70
N GLY A 68 -9.29 -12.61 -8.85
CA GLY A 68 -10.60 -12.69 -8.17
C GLY A 68 -11.78 -12.67 -9.13
N HIS A 69 -12.66 -11.70 -8.96
CA HIS A 69 -13.89 -11.54 -9.76
C HIS A 69 -13.70 -10.76 -11.08
N ILE A 70 -12.48 -10.36 -11.41
CA ILE A 70 -12.20 -9.62 -12.65
C ILE A 70 -12.34 -10.59 -13.83
N GLU A 71 -13.17 -10.25 -14.81
CA GLU A 71 -13.33 -11.03 -16.03
C GLU A 71 -11.99 -11.18 -16.77
N ARG A 72 -11.69 -12.38 -17.31
CA ARG A 72 -10.41 -12.67 -17.97
C ARG A 72 -10.05 -11.65 -19.07
N ARG A 73 -11.03 -11.24 -19.88
CA ARG A 73 -10.85 -10.22 -20.94
C ARG A 73 -10.50 -8.83 -20.39
N MET A 74 -10.88 -8.56 -19.13
CA MET A 74 -10.69 -7.27 -18.47
C MET A 74 -9.41 -7.20 -17.62
N VAL A 75 -8.63 -8.30 -17.52
CA VAL A 75 -7.40 -8.32 -16.71
C VAL A 75 -6.38 -7.27 -17.18
N ARG A 76 -6.08 -7.21 -18.48
CA ARG A 76 -5.15 -6.19 -19.02
C ARG A 76 -5.64 -4.76 -18.81
N PRO A 77 -6.90 -4.42 -19.20
CA PRO A 77 -7.48 -3.13 -18.86
C PRO A 77 -7.45 -2.84 -17.34
N ALA A 78 -7.72 -3.82 -16.47
CA ALA A 78 -7.71 -3.63 -15.03
C ALA A 78 -6.31 -3.23 -14.50
N VAL A 79 -5.24 -3.80 -15.04
CA VAL A 79 -3.87 -3.39 -14.73
C VAL A 79 -3.64 -1.92 -15.11
N GLY A 80 -4.00 -1.52 -16.35
CA GLY A 80 -3.87 -0.14 -16.79
C GLY A 80 -4.70 0.83 -15.96
N MET A 81 -5.93 0.46 -15.59
CA MET A 81 -6.80 1.28 -14.74
C MET A 81 -6.28 1.37 -13.29
N SER A 82 -5.63 0.34 -12.79
CA SER A 82 -4.96 0.42 -11.46
C SER A 82 -3.83 1.44 -11.47
N VAL A 83 -3.00 1.46 -12.52
CA VAL A 83 -1.95 2.48 -12.69
C VAL A 83 -2.56 3.88 -12.82
N LEU A 84 -3.63 4.04 -13.61
CA LEU A 84 -4.34 5.32 -13.74
C LEU A 84 -4.89 5.81 -12.40
N ILE A 85 -5.52 4.94 -11.62
CA ILE A 85 -6.04 5.27 -10.28
C ILE A 85 -4.89 5.72 -9.37
N ALA A 86 -3.76 5.00 -9.37
CA ALA A 86 -2.60 5.35 -8.56
C ALA A 86 -2.04 6.74 -8.91
N ALA A 87 -1.79 6.98 -10.18
CA ALA A 87 -1.29 8.27 -10.65
C ALA A 87 -2.27 9.41 -10.32
N SER A 88 -3.56 9.20 -10.59
CA SER A 88 -4.60 10.20 -10.32
C SER A 88 -4.71 10.51 -8.83
N GLN A 89 -4.70 9.49 -7.97
CA GLN A 89 -4.78 9.65 -6.52
C GLN A 89 -3.53 10.35 -5.97
N ALA A 90 -2.34 9.98 -6.44
CA ALA A 90 -1.10 10.63 -6.03
C ALA A 90 -1.10 12.11 -6.41
N PHE A 91 -1.49 12.45 -7.64
CA PHE A 91 -1.58 13.84 -8.10
C PHE A 91 -2.66 14.64 -7.37
N VAL A 92 -3.82 14.04 -7.08
CA VAL A 92 -4.89 14.68 -6.28
C VAL A 92 -4.38 15.02 -4.89
N LEU A 93 -3.78 14.06 -4.20
CA LEU A 93 -3.27 14.29 -2.84
C LEU A 93 -2.16 15.33 -2.82
N PHE A 94 -1.18 15.19 -3.71
CA PHE A 94 -0.06 16.13 -3.79
C PHE A 94 -0.56 17.56 -4.07
N SER A 95 -1.44 17.74 -5.06
CA SER A 95 -1.96 19.06 -5.42
C SER A 95 -2.82 19.67 -4.31
N ALA A 96 -3.67 18.86 -3.65
CA ALA A 96 -4.49 19.33 -2.53
C ALA A 96 -3.63 19.81 -1.36
N LEU A 97 -2.58 19.05 -1.01
CA LEU A 97 -1.68 19.39 0.09
C LEU A 97 -0.85 20.64 -0.24
N SER A 98 -0.38 20.76 -1.48
CA SER A 98 0.35 21.96 -1.94
C SER A 98 -0.53 23.21 -1.93
N LEU A 99 -1.81 23.11 -2.34
CA LEU A 99 -2.76 24.22 -2.29
C LEU A 99 -3.17 24.62 -0.86
N LEU A 100 -3.14 23.68 0.07
CA LEU A 100 -3.44 23.91 1.49
C LEU A 100 -2.21 24.32 2.31
N ASP A 101 -1.05 24.44 1.68
CA ASP A 101 0.24 24.74 2.32
C ASP A 101 0.56 23.73 3.47
N VAL A 102 0.19 22.47 3.26
CA VAL A 102 0.47 21.40 4.21
C VAL A 102 1.80 20.76 3.89
N ASP A 103 2.79 21.00 4.76
CA ASP A 103 4.09 20.37 4.65
C ASP A 103 4.01 18.90 5.09
N LEU A 104 4.24 18.00 4.13
CA LEU A 104 4.41 16.57 4.38
C LEU A 104 5.86 16.18 4.57
N GLN A 105 6.79 17.13 4.40
CA GLN A 105 8.20 16.81 4.42
C GLN A 105 8.67 16.59 5.86
N PHE A 106 9.40 15.52 6.04
CA PHE A 106 10.19 15.31 7.23
C PHE A 106 11.36 16.30 7.20
N GLN A 107 11.72 16.87 8.34
CA GLN A 107 12.79 17.86 8.42
C GLN A 107 13.98 17.31 9.22
N GLY A 108 15.15 17.89 8.98
CA GLY A 108 16.36 17.58 9.73
C GLY A 108 16.79 16.10 9.65
N GLU A 109 17.21 15.55 10.78
CA GLU A 109 17.75 14.19 10.90
C GLU A 109 16.78 13.09 10.43
N GLU A 110 15.47 13.30 10.62
CA GLU A 110 14.46 12.31 10.19
C GLU A 110 14.36 12.24 8.66
N LEU A 111 14.45 13.39 7.97
CA LEU A 111 14.52 13.43 6.49
C LEU A 111 15.77 12.71 5.99
N GLU A 112 16.94 13.04 6.54
CA GLU A 112 18.19 12.38 6.16
C GLU A 112 18.14 10.87 6.41
N ARG A 113 17.63 10.45 7.56
CA ARG A 113 17.45 9.03 7.89
C ARG A 113 16.59 8.32 6.87
N ARG A 114 15.44 8.90 6.49
CA ARG A 114 14.55 8.33 5.48
C ARG A 114 15.19 8.28 4.10
N GLN A 115 15.87 9.34 3.68
CA GLN A 115 16.60 9.36 2.41
C GLN A 115 17.65 8.25 2.36
N ARG A 116 18.40 8.04 3.44
CA ARG A 116 19.38 6.93 3.53
C ARG A 116 18.72 5.55 3.45
N LEU A 117 17.56 5.36 4.07
CA LEU A 117 16.83 4.09 4.04
C LEU A 117 16.26 3.76 2.65
N VAL A 118 15.80 4.75 1.88
CA VAL A 118 15.24 4.53 0.53
C VAL A 118 16.29 4.64 -0.58
N SER A 119 17.55 5.03 -0.25
CA SER A 119 18.62 5.14 -1.23
C SER A 119 19.20 3.78 -1.63
N GLY A 120 19.79 3.72 -2.82
CA GLY A 120 20.41 2.51 -3.36
C GLY A 120 19.39 1.44 -3.77
N ILE A 121 19.88 0.36 -4.36
CA ILE A 121 19.04 -0.70 -4.95
C ILE A 121 18.13 -1.34 -3.89
N ALA A 122 18.69 -1.73 -2.74
CA ALA A 122 17.91 -2.38 -1.68
C ALA A 122 16.83 -1.46 -1.10
N GLY A 123 17.13 -0.16 -0.91
CA GLY A 123 16.16 0.81 -0.42
C GLY A 123 15.01 1.03 -1.40
N ILE A 124 15.32 1.22 -2.69
CA ILE A 124 14.31 1.39 -3.75
C ILE A 124 13.43 0.14 -3.87
N LEU A 125 14.03 -1.04 -3.93
CA LEU A 125 13.28 -2.30 -4.01
C LEU A 125 12.36 -2.48 -2.80
N ASN A 126 12.85 -2.18 -1.58
CA ASN A 126 12.03 -2.23 -0.37
C ASN A 126 10.86 -1.25 -0.47
N ALA A 127 11.12 0.03 -0.67
CA ALA A 127 10.09 1.07 -0.59
C ALA A 127 9.07 0.97 -1.73
N CYS A 128 9.51 0.67 -2.96
CA CYS A 128 8.64 0.72 -4.11
C CYS A 128 7.99 -0.62 -4.46
N ILE A 129 8.56 -1.76 -4.06
CA ILE A 129 8.07 -3.08 -4.51
C ILE A 129 7.70 -3.98 -3.33
N PHE A 130 8.66 -4.33 -2.49
CA PHE A 130 8.47 -5.40 -1.52
C PHE A 130 7.62 -4.97 -0.31
N ALA A 131 7.78 -3.76 0.20
CA ALA A 131 6.92 -3.22 1.24
C ALA A 131 5.45 -3.13 0.77
N PRO A 132 5.12 -2.50 -0.39
CA PRO A 132 3.77 -2.54 -0.95
C PRO A 132 3.15 -3.93 -1.02
N ILE A 133 3.87 -4.92 -1.55
CA ILE A 133 3.35 -6.30 -1.63
C ILE A 133 3.08 -6.86 -0.24
N GLY A 134 4.03 -6.71 0.68
CA GLY A 134 3.90 -7.20 2.06
C GLY A 134 2.75 -6.54 2.81
N GLU A 135 2.55 -5.27 2.62
CA GLU A 135 1.47 -4.51 3.23
C GLU A 135 0.11 -4.90 2.66
N GLU A 136 -0.02 -5.10 1.34
CA GLU A 136 -1.27 -5.59 0.76
C GLU A 136 -1.61 -7.02 1.24
N ILE A 137 -0.61 -7.90 1.41
CA ILE A 137 -0.82 -9.21 2.03
C ILE A 137 -1.42 -9.04 3.44
N CYS A 138 -0.86 -8.16 4.25
CA CYS A 138 -1.33 -7.92 5.61
C CYS A 138 -2.72 -7.30 5.65
N PHE A 139 -2.83 -6.10 5.10
CA PHE A 139 -4.00 -5.28 5.35
C PHE A 139 -5.22 -5.72 4.53
N ARG A 140 -5.02 -6.19 3.29
CA ARG A 140 -6.12 -6.64 2.43
C ARG A 140 -6.30 -8.15 2.50
N GLY A 141 -5.21 -8.91 2.37
CA GLY A 141 -5.29 -10.37 2.38
C GLY A 141 -5.67 -10.95 3.74
N ILE A 142 -5.04 -10.48 4.82
CA ILE A 142 -5.23 -11.03 6.17
C ILE A 142 -6.33 -10.29 6.92
N ILE A 143 -6.17 -8.97 7.17
CA ILE A 143 -7.06 -8.21 8.05
C ILE A 143 -8.42 -8.04 7.38
N LEU A 144 -8.48 -7.36 6.24
CA LEU A 144 -9.74 -7.11 5.54
C LEU A 144 -10.40 -8.42 5.09
N GLY A 145 -9.64 -9.31 4.43
CA GLY A 145 -10.14 -10.60 3.97
C GLY A 145 -10.64 -11.49 5.12
N GLY A 146 -10.01 -11.41 6.30
CA GLY A 146 -10.48 -12.07 7.50
C GLY A 146 -11.78 -11.48 8.04
N LEU A 147 -11.86 -10.13 8.14
CA LEU A 147 -13.06 -9.44 8.61
C LEU A 147 -14.26 -9.65 7.70
N LEU A 148 -14.07 -9.66 6.38
CA LEU A 148 -15.13 -9.92 5.40
C LEU A 148 -15.73 -11.33 5.51
N LYS A 149 -15.01 -12.30 6.09
CA LYS A 149 -15.52 -13.65 6.37
C LYS A 149 -16.33 -13.75 7.66
N THR A 150 -16.42 -12.66 8.41
CA THR A 150 -17.21 -12.57 9.65
C THR A 150 -18.57 -11.91 9.38
N ARG A 151 -19.36 -11.66 10.44
CA ARG A 151 -20.60 -10.87 10.36
C ARG A 151 -20.37 -9.36 10.35
N CYS A 152 -19.09 -8.91 10.23
CA CYS A 152 -18.76 -7.48 10.16
C CYS A 152 -19.34 -6.86 8.88
N ARG A 153 -19.95 -5.69 9.01
CA ARG A 153 -20.41 -4.93 7.85
C ARG A 153 -19.23 -4.54 6.98
N THR A 154 -19.34 -4.71 5.68
CA THR A 154 -18.26 -4.46 4.70
C THR A 154 -17.54 -3.12 4.93
N TRP A 155 -18.30 -2.02 5.07
CA TRP A 155 -17.70 -0.69 5.27
C TRP A 155 -16.92 -0.56 6.58
N ILE A 156 -17.39 -1.23 7.64
CA ILE A 156 -16.69 -1.27 8.92
C ILE A 156 -15.38 -2.06 8.76
N ALA A 157 -15.41 -3.19 8.05
CA ALA A 157 -14.21 -3.98 7.77
C ALA A 157 -13.16 -3.18 6.98
N ILE A 158 -13.61 -2.43 5.94
CA ILE A 158 -12.74 -1.56 5.14
C ILE A 158 -12.13 -0.46 6.04
N LEU A 159 -12.94 0.21 6.86
CA LEU A 159 -12.49 1.27 7.75
C LEU A 159 -11.49 0.76 8.80
N ILE A 160 -11.74 -0.40 9.40
CA ILE A 160 -10.80 -1.01 10.36
C ILE A 160 -9.46 -1.32 9.68
N SER A 161 -9.48 -1.95 8.50
CA SER A 161 -8.26 -2.26 7.75
C SER A 161 -7.49 -1.01 7.36
N ALA A 162 -8.19 0.04 6.91
CA ALA A 162 -7.59 1.33 6.55
C ALA A 162 -7.02 2.06 7.77
N LEU A 163 -7.70 2.02 8.91
CA LEU A 163 -7.24 2.62 10.16
C LEU A 163 -5.96 1.95 10.66
N VAL A 164 -5.94 0.61 10.68
CA VAL A 164 -4.74 -0.14 11.06
C VAL A 164 -3.59 0.17 10.09
N PHE A 165 -3.84 0.20 8.77
CA PHE A 165 -2.84 0.58 7.78
C PHE A 165 -2.28 1.99 8.04
N ALA A 166 -3.15 2.98 8.24
CA ALA A 166 -2.75 4.36 8.48
C ALA A 166 -1.92 4.53 9.76
N SER A 167 -2.18 3.73 10.81
CA SER A 167 -1.44 3.79 12.07
C SER A 167 0.06 3.43 11.93
N PHE A 168 0.43 2.68 10.87
CA PHE A 168 1.83 2.38 10.55
C PHE A 168 2.55 3.50 9.76
N HIS A 169 1.81 4.51 9.30
CA HIS A 169 2.35 5.62 8.48
C HIS A 169 2.65 6.90 9.27
N GLY A 170 2.50 6.87 10.58
CA GLY A 170 2.70 8.02 11.46
C GLY A 170 1.43 8.84 11.66
N PHE A 171 1.55 10.02 12.25
CA PHE A 171 0.43 10.90 12.55
C PHE A 171 0.40 12.12 11.62
N GLY A 172 -0.65 12.94 11.75
CA GLY A 172 -0.83 14.14 10.94
C GLY A 172 -1.28 13.84 9.51
N ALA A 173 -0.78 14.59 8.55
CA ALA A 173 -1.20 14.48 7.15
C ALA A 173 -0.87 13.11 6.54
N ASN A 174 0.24 12.48 6.93
CA ASN A 174 0.59 11.12 6.50
C ASN A 174 -0.46 10.09 6.91
N PHE A 175 -1.01 10.21 8.13
CA PHE A 175 -2.09 9.35 8.58
C PHE A 175 -3.35 9.53 7.73
N VAL A 176 -3.73 10.76 7.43
CA VAL A 176 -4.93 11.07 6.64
C VAL A 176 -4.77 10.54 5.21
N THR A 177 -3.64 10.77 4.57
CA THR A 177 -3.37 10.29 3.21
C THR A 177 -3.34 8.76 3.14
N ALA A 178 -2.69 8.10 4.12
CA ALA A 178 -2.68 6.65 4.22
C ALA A 178 -4.09 6.07 4.50
N MET A 179 -4.91 6.76 5.30
CA MET A 179 -6.29 6.36 5.56
C MET A 179 -7.14 6.41 4.29
N LEU A 180 -7.07 7.50 3.53
CA LEU A 180 -7.78 7.65 2.25
C LEU A 180 -7.34 6.61 1.23
N PHE A 181 -6.04 6.39 1.10
CA PHE A 181 -5.46 5.32 0.29
C PHE A 181 -5.97 3.95 0.75
N GLY A 182 -5.96 3.71 2.06
CA GLY A 182 -6.42 2.46 2.67
C GLY A 182 -7.88 2.15 2.37
N ILE A 183 -8.76 3.15 2.40
CA ILE A 183 -10.18 3.03 2.06
C ILE A 183 -10.34 2.69 0.56
N LEU A 184 -9.66 3.41 -0.33
CA LEU A 184 -9.74 3.20 -1.77
C LEU A 184 -9.32 1.78 -2.15
N VAL A 185 -8.15 1.35 -1.68
CA VAL A 185 -7.62 0.01 -2.00
C VAL A 185 -8.42 -1.09 -1.30
N GLY A 186 -8.91 -0.83 -0.08
CA GLY A 186 -9.81 -1.74 0.62
C GLY A 186 -11.13 -1.95 -0.11
N TRP A 187 -11.72 -0.87 -0.65
CA TRP A 187 -12.90 -0.94 -1.49
C TRP A 187 -12.63 -1.75 -2.77
N LEU A 188 -11.51 -1.51 -3.45
CA LEU A 188 -11.11 -2.29 -4.63
C LEU A 188 -10.94 -3.78 -4.31
N TYR A 189 -10.30 -4.10 -3.19
CA TYR A 189 -10.17 -5.49 -2.73
C TYR A 189 -11.54 -6.15 -2.52
N TRP A 190 -12.45 -5.47 -1.79
CA TRP A 190 -13.81 -5.98 -1.61
C TRP A 190 -14.52 -6.18 -2.95
N ARG A 191 -14.43 -5.22 -3.85
CA ARG A 191 -15.13 -5.26 -5.13
C ARG A 191 -14.57 -6.33 -6.07
N THR A 192 -13.24 -6.52 -6.08
CA THR A 192 -12.57 -7.44 -7.01
C THR A 192 -12.31 -8.82 -6.43
N GLY A 193 -12.30 -8.99 -5.13
CA GLY A 193 -11.81 -10.21 -4.46
C GLY A 193 -10.32 -10.48 -4.66
N SER A 194 -9.54 -9.46 -5.06
CA SER A 194 -8.13 -9.58 -5.46
C SER A 194 -7.25 -8.53 -4.81
N ILE A 195 -6.06 -8.91 -4.34
CA ILE A 195 -5.05 -7.97 -3.86
C ILE A 195 -4.22 -7.35 -5.01
N ILE A 196 -4.30 -7.90 -6.24
CA ILE A 196 -3.43 -7.48 -7.36
C ILE A 196 -3.66 -6.01 -7.74
N PRO A 197 -4.90 -5.50 -7.91
CA PRO A 197 -5.10 -4.07 -8.16
C PRO A 197 -4.50 -3.19 -7.06
N GLY A 198 -4.66 -3.58 -5.80
CA GLY A 198 -4.06 -2.89 -4.66
C GLY A 198 -2.53 -2.86 -4.72
N ILE A 199 -1.89 -4.00 -5.00
CA ILE A 199 -0.43 -4.09 -5.18
C ILE A 199 0.03 -3.14 -6.30
N ILE A 200 -0.63 -3.14 -7.46
CA ILE A 200 -0.28 -2.29 -8.59
C ILE A 200 -0.41 -0.81 -8.21
N ILE A 201 -1.52 -0.44 -7.58
CA ILE A 201 -1.76 0.94 -7.13
C ILE A 201 -0.68 1.35 -6.13
N HIS A 202 -0.36 0.50 -5.17
CA HIS A 202 0.58 0.80 -4.10
C HIS A 202 2.01 0.94 -4.63
N ILE A 203 2.48 0.01 -5.47
CA ILE A 203 3.79 0.10 -6.15
C ILE A 203 3.88 1.38 -6.97
N THR A 204 2.86 1.68 -7.77
CA THR A 204 2.84 2.88 -8.62
C THR A 204 2.87 4.15 -7.76
N ASN A 205 2.05 4.21 -6.70
CA ASN A 205 2.01 5.35 -5.78
C ASN A 205 3.39 5.59 -5.13
N ASN A 206 4.01 4.55 -4.57
CA ASN A 206 5.33 4.69 -3.93
C ASN A 206 6.44 5.05 -4.93
N SER A 207 6.34 4.57 -6.17
CA SER A 207 7.28 4.96 -7.23
C SER A 207 7.12 6.42 -7.66
N LEU A 208 5.89 6.95 -7.66
CA LEU A 208 5.61 8.34 -8.01
C LEU A 208 6.04 9.33 -6.93
N THR A 209 6.13 8.91 -5.66
CA THR A 209 6.63 9.78 -4.58
C THR A 209 8.10 10.19 -4.74
N ALA A 210 8.84 9.51 -5.63
CA ALA A 210 10.21 9.90 -5.99
C ALA A 210 10.27 11.07 -6.99
N ILE A 211 9.13 11.46 -7.59
CA ILE A 211 9.06 12.56 -8.56
C ILE A 211 8.83 13.87 -7.79
N ASP A 212 9.80 14.75 -7.87
CA ASP A 212 9.68 16.10 -7.29
C ASP A 212 8.95 17.02 -8.27
N ILE A 213 7.72 17.40 -7.92
CA ILE A 213 6.92 18.42 -8.63
C ILE A 213 6.64 19.64 -7.71
N SER A 214 7.41 19.80 -6.66
CA SER A 214 7.37 21.01 -5.83
C SER A 214 7.75 22.26 -6.66
N ASN A 215 7.45 23.45 -6.14
CA ASN A 215 7.74 24.72 -6.82
C ASN A 215 6.95 25.01 -8.10
N GLN A 216 5.75 24.47 -8.25
CA GLN A 216 4.82 24.83 -9.31
C GLN A 216 3.86 25.96 -8.86
N THR A 217 3.17 26.57 -9.83
CA THR A 217 2.17 27.62 -9.53
C THR A 217 0.88 27.02 -8.97
N ASN A 218 0.12 27.80 -8.17
CA ASN A 218 -1.19 27.37 -7.67
C ASN A 218 -2.17 26.98 -8.79
N ILE A 219 -2.08 27.67 -9.95
CA ILE A 219 -2.88 27.35 -11.13
C ILE A 219 -2.51 25.94 -11.66
N PHE A 220 -1.22 25.59 -11.70
CA PHE A 220 -0.77 24.26 -12.09
C PHE A 220 -1.36 23.20 -11.15
N TYR A 221 -1.26 23.39 -9.82
CA TYR A 221 -1.82 22.46 -8.84
C TYR A 221 -3.33 22.32 -8.96
N LEU A 222 -4.06 23.42 -9.21
CA LEU A 222 -5.50 23.37 -9.41
C LEU A 222 -5.88 22.57 -10.66
N ILE A 223 -5.17 22.74 -11.77
CA ILE A 223 -5.40 21.97 -13.00
C ILE A 223 -5.16 20.48 -12.75
N ILE A 224 -4.02 20.11 -12.14
CA ILE A 224 -3.68 18.72 -11.83
C ILE A 224 -4.68 18.11 -10.86
N LEU A 225 -5.15 18.86 -9.86
CA LEU A 225 -6.20 18.44 -8.93
C LEU A 225 -7.49 18.08 -9.67
N VAL A 226 -7.98 18.97 -10.52
CA VAL A 226 -9.25 18.77 -11.25
C VAL A 226 -9.13 17.58 -12.22
N VAL A 227 -8.06 17.53 -13.01
CA VAL A 227 -7.80 16.42 -13.95
C VAL A 227 -7.66 15.11 -13.18
N GLY A 228 -6.90 15.10 -12.09
CA GLY A 228 -6.72 13.93 -11.24
C GLY A 228 -8.04 13.42 -10.65
N LEU A 229 -8.91 14.31 -10.16
CA LEU A 229 -10.24 13.93 -9.64
C LEU A 229 -11.11 13.30 -10.72
N VAL A 230 -11.13 13.85 -11.94
CA VAL A 230 -11.90 13.30 -13.07
C VAL A 230 -11.39 11.90 -13.43
N LEU A 231 -10.07 11.74 -13.57
CA LEU A 231 -9.46 10.45 -13.92
C LEU A 231 -9.65 9.41 -12.81
N LEU A 232 -9.54 9.82 -11.54
CA LEU A 232 -9.78 8.95 -10.38
C LEU A 232 -11.24 8.47 -10.37
N ALA A 233 -12.20 9.39 -10.55
CA ALA A 233 -13.62 9.07 -10.63
C ALA A 233 -13.92 8.12 -11.79
N TYR A 234 -13.31 8.34 -12.96
CA TYR A 234 -13.42 7.44 -14.11
C TYR A 234 -12.87 6.04 -13.80
N GLY A 235 -11.70 5.94 -13.19
CA GLY A 235 -11.09 4.66 -12.82
C GLY A 235 -11.94 3.86 -11.83
N VAL A 236 -12.45 4.54 -10.79
CA VAL A 236 -13.37 3.93 -9.80
C VAL A 236 -14.68 3.47 -10.48
N TRP A 237 -15.29 4.33 -11.30
CA TRP A 237 -16.49 3.95 -12.08
C TRP A 237 -16.25 2.75 -12.98
N TRP A 238 -15.08 2.67 -13.64
CA TRP A 238 -14.72 1.57 -14.51
C TRP A 238 -14.67 0.23 -13.75
N PHE A 239 -14.01 0.19 -12.59
CA PHE A 239 -14.03 -0.99 -11.72
C PHE A 239 -15.44 -1.32 -11.22
N TRP A 240 -16.25 -0.30 -10.94
CA TRP A 240 -17.63 -0.51 -10.52
C TRP A 240 -18.50 -1.15 -11.59
N LYS A 241 -18.37 -0.71 -12.85
CA LYS A 241 -19.31 -1.04 -13.92
C LYS A 241 -18.83 -2.08 -14.94
N LYS A 242 -17.51 -2.17 -15.20
CA LYS A 242 -17.00 -2.92 -16.35
C LYS A 242 -16.08 -4.09 -16.01
N ALA A 243 -15.32 -4.00 -14.93
CA ALA A 243 -14.26 -4.96 -14.65
C ALA A 243 -14.74 -6.29 -14.10
N ILE A 244 -15.96 -6.33 -13.55
CA ILE A 244 -16.41 -7.39 -12.64
C ILE A 244 -17.65 -8.07 -13.17
N ASN A 245 -17.64 -9.39 -13.07
CA ASN A 245 -18.84 -10.19 -13.35
C ASN A 245 -19.82 -10.03 -12.17
N ASP A 246 -20.95 -9.37 -12.39
CA ASP A 246 -21.95 -9.08 -11.35
C ASP A 246 -22.55 -10.35 -10.70
N SER A 247 -22.50 -11.51 -11.39
CA SER A 247 -22.93 -12.79 -10.83
C SER A 247 -22.03 -13.31 -9.70
N ALA A 248 -20.83 -12.78 -9.55
CA ALA A 248 -19.85 -13.21 -8.52
C ALA A 248 -19.90 -12.36 -7.23
N THR A 249 -20.68 -11.27 -7.23
CA THR A 249 -20.75 -10.30 -6.12
C THR A 249 -22.12 -10.24 -5.44
N SER A 250 -23.10 -11.05 -5.91
CA SER A 250 -24.45 -11.21 -5.33
C SER A 250 -24.50 -12.16 -4.15
#